data_a82a74bd297b149704dfd4ad52cdac68
#
_entry.id   a82a74bd297b149704dfd4ad52cdac68
#
_cell.length_a   1.000
_cell.length_b   1.000
_cell.length_c   1.000
_cell.angle_alpha   90.00
_cell.angle_beta   90.00
_cell.angle_gamma   90.00
#
_symmetry.space_group_name_H-M   'P 1'
#
loop_
_entity.id
_entity.type
_entity.pdbx_description
1 polymer ?
#
loop_
_entity_poly.entity_id
_entity_poly.type
_entity_poly.pdbx_seq_one_letter_code
_entity_poly.pdbx_strand_id
1 'polypeptide(L)'
;SNITTVEMRRDLRLAVSEVAEYAIDFGNQFHIKSMSGFNIRSSAFQVININNPVYLFDVPSSDGKRGQIGLFSLNAGSSSPIIQRRNIGVINYETGRITLDPINIVSGKTKDNVQILEISATPESKDVIGLQDLNLQLDSSIVKVIVDEISSGIEPSGSNYTVSTSFSNGNIIR
;
A
#
# COMPACT_ATOMS: atom_id res chain seq x y z
N SER A 1 -20.92 4.07 23.83
CA SER A 1 -19.59 4.63 23.66
C SER A 1 -19.17 4.53 22.21
N ASN A 2 -18.38 5.47 21.79
CA ASN A 2 -17.89 5.53 20.43
C ASN A 2 -16.59 4.76 20.31
N ILE A 3 -16.60 3.76 19.46
CA ILE A 3 -15.40 3.00 19.19
C ILE A 3 -14.83 3.51 17.86
N THR A 4 -13.67 4.10 17.94
CA THR A 4 -13.01 4.61 16.75
C THR A 4 -12.19 3.48 16.14
N THR A 5 -12.43 3.21 14.86
CA THR A 5 -11.63 2.25 14.14
C THR A 5 -10.30 2.91 13.79
N VAL A 6 -9.22 2.27 14.18
CA VAL A 6 -7.90 2.79 13.88
C VAL A 6 -7.41 2.10 12.61
N GLU A 7 -7.01 2.93 11.64
CA GLU A 7 -6.44 2.39 10.41
C GLU A 7 -4.95 2.16 10.58
N MET A 8 -4.48 1.11 9.94
CA MET A 8 -3.04 0.88 9.79
C MET A 8 -2.58 1.66 8.57
N ARG A 9 -1.39 2.20 8.65
CA ARG A 9 -0.79 2.93 7.53
C ARG A 9 0.66 2.55 7.39
N ARG A 10 1.09 2.36 6.14
CA ARG A 10 2.48 2.04 5.82
C ARG A 10 2.90 2.89 4.64
N ASP A 11 4.16 3.29 4.66
CA ASP A 11 4.77 4.03 3.56
C ASP A 11 5.64 3.07 2.78
N LEU A 12 5.35 2.96 1.49
CA LEU A 12 6.13 2.14 0.58
C LEU A 12 7.06 3.06 -0.20
N ARG A 13 8.36 2.84 -0.06
CA ARG A 13 9.34 3.65 -0.78
C ARG A 13 9.33 3.27 -2.25
N LEU A 14 9.35 4.26 -3.12
CA LEU A 14 9.25 4.04 -4.56
C LEU A 14 10.61 4.08 -5.22
N ALA A 15 10.82 3.15 -6.16
CA ALA A 15 11.93 3.19 -7.09
C ALA A 15 11.44 3.96 -8.32
N VAL A 16 11.61 5.28 -8.29
CA VAL A 16 10.97 6.18 -9.23
C VAL A 16 11.52 5.96 -10.64
N SER A 17 10.60 5.85 -11.59
CA SER A 17 10.90 5.72 -13.02
C SER A 17 11.69 4.45 -13.36
N GLU A 18 11.55 3.42 -12.54
CA GLU A 18 12.14 2.11 -12.79
C GLU A 18 11.06 1.06 -12.69
N VAL A 19 11.21 0.00 -13.46
CA VAL A 19 10.32 -1.16 -13.32
C VAL A 19 10.74 -1.91 -12.08
N ALA A 20 9.84 -2.03 -11.13
CA ALA A 20 10.14 -2.67 -9.86
C ALA A 20 8.92 -3.43 -9.34
N GLU A 21 9.18 -4.50 -8.62
CA GLU A 21 8.15 -5.20 -7.85
C GLU A 21 8.13 -4.62 -6.44
N TYR A 22 6.97 -4.63 -5.83
CA TYR A 22 6.82 -4.09 -4.49
C TYR A 22 6.12 -5.10 -3.60
N ALA A 23 6.49 -5.10 -2.34
CA ALA A 23 5.79 -5.88 -1.33
C ALA A 23 5.75 -5.07 -0.04
N ILE A 24 4.61 -5.10 0.62
CA ILE A 24 4.49 -4.41 1.89
C ILE A 24 3.67 -5.28 2.83
N ASP A 25 4.13 -5.37 4.07
CA ASP A 25 3.56 -6.25 5.06
C ASP A 25 3.06 -5.41 6.22
N PHE A 26 1.75 -5.50 6.50
CA PHE A 26 1.17 -4.75 7.60
C PHE A 26 1.27 -5.48 8.92
N GLY A 27 1.60 -6.78 8.87
CA GLY A 27 1.76 -7.56 10.09
C GLY A 27 0.48 -7.82 10.85
N ASN A 28 -0.66 -7.66 10.20
CA ASN A 28 -1.95 -7.88 10.82
C ASN A 28 -2.98 -8.21 9.75
N GLN A 29 -3.94 -9.02 10.12
CA GLN A 29 -5.04 -9.37 9.24
C GLN A 29 -5.84 -8.12 8.86
N PHE A 30 -6.22 -8.03 7.61
CA PHE A 30 -7.05 -6.93 7.11
C PHE A 30 -8.52 -7.24 7.31
N HIS A 31 -9.27 -6.21 7.68
CA HIS A 31 -10.73 -6.30 7.73
C HIS A 31 -11.30 -5.99 6.35
N ILE A 32 -12.21 -6.83 5.88
CA ILE A 32 -12.91 -6.62 4.63
C ILE A 32 -14.25 -5.98 4.93
N LYS A 33 -14.40 -4.70 4.58
CA LYS A 33 -15.66 -3.99 4.76
C LYS A 33 -16.64 -4.29 3.66
N SER A 34 -16.14 -4.59 2.47
CA SER A 34 -16.97 -4.82 1.30
C SER A 34 -16.33 -5.86 0.40
N MET A 35 -17.10 -6.87 0.05
CA MET A 35 -16.63 -7.86 -0.92
C MET A 35 -16.60 -7.31 -2.33
N SER A 36 -17.18 -6.13 -2.55
CA SER A 36 -17.09 -5.44 -3.84
C SER A 36 -15.75 -4.75 -4.04
N GLY A 37 -14.96 -4.62 -2.98
CA GLY A 37 -13.65 -4.01 -3.11
C GLY A 37 -13.54 -2.68 -2.41
N PHE A 38 -12.41 -2.02 -2.65
CA PHE A 38 -12.09 -0.71 -2.09
C PHE A 38 -12.01 -0.75 -0.56
N ASN A 39 -11.35 -1.81 -0.05
CA ASN A 39 -11.12 -1.97 1.38
C ASN A 39 -9.83 -1.30 1.83
N ILE A 40 -8.86 -1.16 0.92
CA ILE A 40 -7.65 -0.41 1.19
C ILE A 40 -7.74 0.95 0.52
N ARG A 41 -6.87 1.85 0.94
CA ARG A 41 -6.74 3.17 0.33
C ARG A 41 -5.28 3.49 0.13
N SER A 42 -5.00 4.35 -0.83
CA SER A 42 -3.64 4.80 -1.04
C SER A 42 -3.61 6.27 -1.36
N SER A 43 -2.44 6.88 -1.22
CA SER A 43 -2.19 8.18 -1.77
C SER A 43 -2.12 8.08 -3.29
N ALA A 44 -2.26 9.22 -3.97
CA ALA A 44 -2.18 9.28 -5.43
C ALA A 44 -0.74 9.07 -5.88
N PHE A 45 -0.59 8.47 -7.06
CA PHE A 45 0.73 8.31 -7.67
C PHE A 45 0.59 8.27 -9.18
N GLN A 46 1.72 8.41 -9.86
CA GLN A 46 1.77 8.45 -11.31
C GLN A 46 2.42 7.18 -11.82
N VAL A 47 1.79 6.55 -12.80
CA VAL A 47 2.32 5.36 -13.45
C VAL A 47 2.65 5.72 -14.89
N ILE A 48 3.73 5.16 -15.41
CA ILE A 48 4.12 5.44 -16.79
C ILE A 48 2.98 5.05 -17.74
N ASN A 49 2.74 5.89 -18.74
CA ASN A 49 1.73 5.68 -19.78
C ASN A 49 0.28 5.80 -19.28
N ILE A 50 0.08 6.27 -18.06
CA ILE A 50 -1.25 6.61 -17.57
C ILE A 50 -1.21 8.09 -17.22
N ASN A 51 -2.04 8.89 -17.91
CA ASN A 51 -1.94 10.34 -17.80
C ASN A 51 -2.42 10.91 -16.48
N ASN A 52 -3.41 10.28 -15.89
CA ASN A 52 -4.01 10.80 -14.66
C ASN A 52 -3.39 10.14 -13.44
N PRO A 53 -3.34 10.85 -12.31
CA PRO A 53 -2.95 10.20 -11.06
C PRO A 53 -3.87 9.03 -10.75
N VAL A 54 -3.29 7.98 -10.18
CA VAL A 54 -4.03 6.77 -9.87
C VAL A 54 -3.92 6.44 -8.40
N TYR A 55 -4.81 5.56 -7.97
CA TYR A 55 -4.90 5.06 -6.60
C TYR A 55 -5.01 3.54 -6.66
N LEU A 56 -4.58 2.88 -5.61
CA LEU A 56 -4.78 1.44 -5.48
C LEU A 56 -6.20 1.14 -5.02
N PHE A 57 -6.74 0.04 -5.50
CA PHE A 57 -7.94 -0.55 -4.93
C PHE A 57 -7.79 -2.06 -4.94
N ASP A 58 -8.59 -2.72 -4.11
CA ASP A 58 -8.58 -4.16 -3.98
C ASP A 58 -9.94 -4.71 -4.31
N VAL A 59 -9.98 -5.94 -4.77
CA VAL A 59 -11.23 -6.69 -4.96
C VAL A 59 -11.02 -8.06 -4.36
N PRO A 60 -11.73 -8.40 -3.27
CA PRO A 60 -11.58 -9.71 -2.65
C PRO A 60 -12.08 -10.83 -3.54
N SER A 61 -11.42 -11.97 -3.43
CA SER A 61 -11.93 -13.21 -4.01
C SER A 61 -13.12 -13.70 -3.19
N SER A 62 -13.86 -14.65 -3.73
CA SER A 62 -15.10 -15.09 -3.10
C SER A 62 -14.91 -15.66 -1.70
N ASP A 63 -13.72 -16.21 -1.41
CA ASP A 63 -13.45 -16.77 -0.07
C ASP A 63 -12.98 -15.71 0.93
N GLY A 64 -12.73 -14.49 0.47
CA GLY A 64 -12.31 -13.41 1.37
C GLY A 64 -10.91 -13.57 1.93
N LYS A 65 -10.11 -14.48 1.40
CA LYS A 65 -8.75 -14.69 1.91
C LYS A 65 -7.72 -13.89 1.15
N ARG A 66 -7.91 -13.78 -0.14
CA ARG A 66 -7.02 -13.03 -1.03
C ARG A 66 -7.86 -12.17 -1.95
N GLY A 67 -7.18 -11.30 -2.67
CA GLY A 67 -7.83 -10.47 -3.64
C GLY A 67 -6.84 -9.95 -4.66
N GLN A 68 -7.35 -9.19 -5.60
CA GLN A 68 -6.54 -8.55 -6.64
C GLN A 68 -6.42 -7.08 -6.34
N ILE A 69 -5.28 -6.53 -6.74
CA ILE A 69 -5.02 -5.08 -6.65
C ILE A 69 -5.14 -4.50 -8.04
N GLY A 70 -5.80 -3.37 -8.13
CA GLY A 70 -5.92 -2.64 -9.38
C GLY A 70 -5.64 -1.16 -9.17
N LEU A 71 -5.75 -0.42 -10.27
CA LEU A 71 -5.54 1.03 -10.30
C LEU A 71 -6.80 1.72 -10.78
N PHE A 72 -7.16 2.82 -10.13
CA PHE A 72 -8.24 3.67 -10.60
C PHE A 72 -7.81 5.13 -10.54
N SER A 73 -8.42 5.94 -11.39
CA SER A 73 -8.32 7.40 -11.32
C SER A 73 -9.67 7.95 -10.97
N LEU A 74 -9.70 9.21 -10.56
CA LEU A 74 -10.95 9.89 -10.25
C LEU A 74 -11.36 10.74 -11.45
N ASN A 75 -12.64 10.71 -11.75
CA ASN A 75 -13.18 11.51 -12.83
C ASN A 75 -13.19 12.98 -12.41
N ALA A 76 -12.70 13.85 -13.29
CA ALA A 76 -12.74 15.29 -13.02
C ALA A 76 -14.21 15.73 -12.87
N GLY A 77 -14.49 16.48 -11.82
CA GLY A 77 -15.84 16.96 -11.57
C GLY A 77 -16.73 15.97 -10.85
N SER A 78 -16.25 14.79 -10.57
CA SER A 78 -16.98 13.83 -9.75
C SER A 78 -15.96 12.97 -9.00
N SER A 79 -16.42 12.25 -8.00
CA SER A 79 -15.51 11.37 -7.26
C SER A 79 -15.67 9.91 -7.69
N SER A 80 -16.27 9.68 -8.86
CA SER A 80 -16.46 8.33 -9.36
C SER A 80 -15.15 7.74 -9.84
N PRO A 81 -14.83 6.51 -9.43
CA PRO A 81 -13.60 5.88 -9.88
C PRO A 81 -13.70 5.42 -11.34
N ILE A 82 -12.59 5.56 -12.04
CA ILE A 82 -12.42 5.06 -13.40
C ILE A 82 -11.31 4.03 -13.34
N ILE A 83 -11.65 2.78 -13.63
CA ILE A 83 -10.68 1.69 -13.52
C ILE A 83 -9.68 1.81 -14.65
N GLN A 84 -8.40 1.90 -14.29
CA GLN A 84 -7.31 1.97 -15.26
C GLN A 84 -6.69 0.59 -15.50
N ARG A 85 -6.51 -0.19 -14.46
CA ARG A 85 -5.98 -1.56 -14.54
C ARG A 85 -6.63 -2.39 -13.44
N ARG A 86 -6.90 -3.66 -13.74
CA ARG A 86 -7.62 -4.51 -12.79
C ARG A 86 -6.75 -5.49 -12.04
N ASN A 87 -5.59 -5.79 -12.57
CA ASN A 87 -4.78 -6.87 -11.99
C ASN A 87 -3.31 -6.50 -12.06
N ILE A 88 -2.86 -5.74 -11.08
CA ILE A 88 -1.46 -5.35 -11.00
C ILE A 88 -0.81 -5.86 -9.72
N GLY A 89 -1.52 -6.70 -8.97
CA GLY A 89 -0.96 -7.22 -7.73
C GLY A 89 -1.95 -8.08 -6.99
N VAL A 90 -1.53 -8.53 -5.83
CA VAL A 90 -2.31 -9.43 -4.99
C VAL A 90 -2.32 -8.90 -3.56
N ILE A 91 -3.44 -9.05 -2.90
CA ILE A 91 -3.58 -8.74 -1.48
C ILE A 91 -3.94 -10.03 -0.75
N ASN A 92 -3.28 -10.25 0.37
CA ASN A 92 -3.59 -11.36 1.27
C ASN A 92 -4.19 -10.77 2.53
N TYR A 93 -5.49 -10.94 2.70
CA TYR A 93 -6.19 -10.33 3.83
C TYR A 93 -5.87 -11.01 5.15
N GLU A 94 -5.51 -12.28 5.10
CA GLU A 94 -5.21 -13.02 6.32
C GLU A 94 -3.88 -12.61 6.93
N THR A 95 -2.89 -12.35 6.09
CA THR A 95 -1.56 -11.98 6.56
C THR A 95 -1.32 -10.48 6.58
N GLY A 96 -2.12 -9.71 5.87
CA GLY A 96 -1.93 -8.28 5.76
C GLY A 96 -0.80 -7.90 4.80
N ARG A 97 -0.64 -8.66 3.74
CA ARG A 97 0.46 -8.46 2.79
C ARG A 97 -0.10 -8.04 1.43
N ILE A 98 0.54 -7.04 0.84
CA ILE A 98 0.22 -6.57 -0.50
C ILE A 98 1.48 -6.70 -1.34
N THR A 99 1.34 -7.28 -2.53
CA THR A 99 2.43 -7.36 -3.50
C THR A 99 1.96 -6.75 -4.81
N LEU A 100 2.86 -6.02 -5.46
CA LEU A 100 2.60 -5.45 -6.77
C LEU A 100 3.52 -6.12 -7.78
N ASP A 101 2.96 -6.48 -8.92
CA ASP A 101 3.73 -7.00 -10.04
C ASP A 101 4.65 -5.90 -10.57
N PRO A 102 5.63 -6.24 -11.40
CA PRO A 102 6.53 -5.22 -11.94
C PRO A 102 5.76 -4.05 -12.54
N ILE A 103 6.06 -2.86 -12.07
CA ILE A 103 5.36 -1.64 -12.46
C ILE A 103 6.34 -0.49 -12.42
N ASN A 104 6.18 0.45 -13.35
CA ASN A 104 7.01 1.65 -13.40
C ASN A 104 6.21 2.82 -12.84
N ILE A 105 6.53 3.21 -11.62
CA ILE A 105 5.89 4.33 -10.94
C ILE A 105 6.79 5.54 -11.10
N VAL A 106 6.24 6.60 -11.68
CA VAL A 106 7.02 7.79 -12.03
C VAL A 106 7.16 8.72 -10.82
N SER A 107 6.13 8.82 -10.02
CA SER A 107 6.17 9.68 -8.84
C SER A 107 5.08 9.27 -7.88
N GLY A 108 5.23 9.68 -6.64
CA GLY A 108 4.22 9.48 -5.61
C GLY A 108 4.15 10.69 -4.70
N LYS A 109 3.86 10.45 -3.44
CA LYS A 109 3.82 11.50 -2.44
C LYS A 109 5.25 11.75 -1.94
N THR A 110 5.63 13.02 -1.83
CA THR A 110 6.95 13.35 -1.30
C THR A 110 6.87 13.44 0.21
N LYS A 111 7.74 12.72 0.88
CA LYS A 111 7.84 12.74 2.33
C LYS A 111 9.32 12.65 2.70
N ASP A 112 9.83 13.66 3.40
CA ASP A 112 11.24 13.71 3.80
C ASP A 112 12.19 13.52 2.62
N ASN A 113 11.87 14.18 1.51
CA ASN A 113 12.65 14.15 0.27
C ASN A 113 12.68 12.77 -0.41
N VAL A 114 11.73 11.90 -0.05
CA VAL A 114 11.61 10.57 -0.63
C VAL A 114 10.23 10.44 -1.24
N GLN A 115 10.15 9.77 -2.39
CA GLN A 115 8.87 9.47 -3.01
C GLN A 115 8.33 8.20 -2.42
N ILE A 116 7.10 8.25 -1.93
CA ILE A 116 6.45 7.12 -1.29
C ILE A 116 5.04 6.91 -1.84
N LEU A 117 4.55 5.72 -1.61
CA LEU A 117 3.14 5.38 -1.75
C LEU A 117 2.63 5.07 -0.34
N GLU A 118 1.66 5.86 0.11
CA GLU A 118 1.10 5.68 1.44
C GLU A 118 -0.13 4.80 1.32
N ILE A 119 -0.16 3.70 2.05
CA ILE A 119 -1.25 2.73 1.96
C ILE A 119 -1.90 2.58 3.33
N SER A 120 -3.22 2.60 3.37
CA SER A 120 -4.01 2.47 4.59
C SER A 120 -4.96 1.29 4.48
N ALA A 121 -5.15 0.60 5.59
CA ALA A 121 -6.07 -0.52 5.68
C ALA A 121 -6.63 -0.59 7.10
N THR A 122 -7.77 -1.23 7.24
CA THR A 122 -8.39 -1.42 8.54
C THR A 122 -7.99 -2.80 9.07
N PRO A 123 -7.47 -2.88 10.31
CA PRO A 123 -7.14 -4.19 10.87
C PRO A 123 -8.41 -4.95 11.25
N GLU A 124 -8.35 -6.25 11.15
CA GLU A 124 -9.44 -7.11 11.58
C GLU A 124 -9.58 -7.04 13.10
N SER A 125 -8.46 -7.03 13.80
CA SER A 125 -8.44 -6.94 15.25
C SER A 125 -8.39 -5.48 15.68
N LYS A 126 -9.10 -5.15 16.74
CA LYS A 126 -9.05 -3.80 17.30
C LYS A 126 -7.80 -3.57 18.13
N ASP A 127 -7.03 -4.61 18.36
CA ASP A 127 -5.79 -4.49 19.11
C ASP A 127 -4.71 -3.95 18.18
N VAL A 128 -4.50 -2.64 18.24
CA VAL A 128 -3.54 -2.00 17.35
C VAL A 128 -2.24 -1.65 18.05
N ILE A 129 -2.10 -2.03 19.31
CA ILE A 129 -0.90 -1.70 20.07
C ILE A 129 0.32 -2.36 19.48
N GLY A 130 0.21 -3.64 19.15
CA GLY A 130 1.31 -4.34 18.52
C GLY A 130 1.71 -3.74 17.19
N LEU A 131 0.74 -3.21 16.44
CA LEU A 131 1.05 -2.56 15.18
C LEU A 131 1.86 -1.30 15.37
N GLN A 132 1.54 -0.54 16.40
CA GLN A 132 2.30 0.66 16.69
C GLN A 132 3.73 0.33 17.06
N ASP A 133 3.92 -0.72 17.82
CA ASP A 133 5.26 -1.16 18.17
C ASP A 133 6.04 -1.58 16.94
N LEU A 134 5.40 -2.29 16.03
CA LEU A 134 6.03 -2.68 14.79
C LEU A 134 6.46 -1.48 13.96
N ASN A 135 5.64 -0.45 13.95
CA ASN A 135 5.96 0.75 13.20
C ASN A 135 7.22 1.41 13.71
N LEU A 136 7.48 1.32 14.97
CA LEU A 136 8.65 1.93 15.54
C LEU A 136 9.92 1.18 15.18
N GLN A 137 9.81 -0.07 14.82
CA GLN A 137 10.97 -0.89 14.57
C GLN A 137 11.40 -0.92 13.13
N LEU A 138 10.58 -0.61 12.32
CA LEU A 138 10.85 -0.90 10.98
C LEU A 138 11.79 -0.05 10.29
N ASP A 139 11.42 -0.44 9.88
CA ASP A 139 11.44 -0.13 8.92
C ASP A 139 11.80 -0.65 7.93
N SER A 140 11.75 -1.17 7.61
CA SER A 140 11.90 -1.70 6.71
C SER A 140 12.05 -2.35 5.88
N SER A 141 11.89 -2.76 5.68
CA SER A 141 11.92 -3.50 4.87
C SER A 141 11.96 -3.86 3.96
N ILE A 142 12.14 -4.00 3.62
CA ILE A 142 12.08 -4.38 2.73
C ILE A 142 12.40 -4.80 1.91
N VAL A 143 12.77 -4.94 1.53
CA VAL A 143 12.97 -5.43 0.61
C VAL A 143 13.49 -5.61 -0.32
N LYS A 144 13.92 -5.53 -0.80
CA LYS A 144 14.23 -5.66 -1.91
C LYS A 144 14.43 -6.40 -2.76
N VAL A 145 14.20 -6.51 -2.81
CA VAL A 145 14.25 -6.87 -3.53
C VAL A 145 14.40 -6.17 -3.82
N ILE A 146 14.17 -5.51 -3.56
CA ILE A 146 14.11 -4.80 -3.34
C ILE A 146 13.38 -4.54 -2.76
N VAL A 147 13.18 -4.50 -1.95
CA VAL A 147 12.55 -4.33 -1.51
C VAL A 147 12.35 -3.68 -0.64
N ASP A 148 11.97 -3.03 0.07
CA ASP A 148 11.77 -2.53 0.81
C ASP A 148 11.27 -2.00 1.61
N GLU A 149 11.16 -1.28 2.49
CA GLU A 149 10.66 -0.79 3.05
C GLU A 149 10.62 0.15 3.77
N ILE A 150 10.35 1.05 4.54
CA ILE A 150 10.24 1.81 5.34
C ILE A 150 9.57 2.36 5.94
N SER A 151 9.46 2.70 6.73
CA SER A 151 8.74 3.00 7.19
C SER A 151 8.17 3.47 7.72
N SER A 152 7.92 3.90 8.50
CA SER A 152 7.29 4.24 8.91
C SER A 152 6.63 4.73 9.40
N GLY A 153 6.41 5.00 10.00
CA GLY A 153 5.81 5.29 10.25
C GLY A 153 5.08 5.61 11.02
N ILE A 154 4.86 5.85 11.78
CA ILE A 154 4.28 6.02 12.28
C ILE A 154 4.10 6.84 12.76
N GLU A 155 3.86 7.12 13.03
CA GLU A 155 3.51 7.53 13.01
C GLU A 155 3.16 8.04 13.47
N PRO A 156 3.22 8.57 14.24
CA PRO A 156 3.01 8.82 14.20
C PRO A 156 3.15 9.00 13.74
N SER A 157 3.18 8.89 13.97
CA SER A 157 3.29 8.66 13.27
C SER A 157 3.59 8.37 12.72
N GLY A 158 3.87 7.99 12.98
CA GLY A 158 4.04 7.40 12.15
C GLY A 158 4.54 6.95 11.78
N SER A 159 4.74 6.79 11.55
CA SER A 159 5.14 6.14 10.74
C SER A 159 5.71 5.57 10.36
N ASN A 160 6.06 5.17 10.02
CA ASN A 160 6.53 4.44 9.28
C ASN A 160 6.93 3.90 8.58
N TYR A 161 7.18 3.65 8.43
CA TYR A 161 7.48 3.02 7.37
C TYR A 161 8.05 2.29 6.84
N THR A 162 8.13 2.09 6.42
CA THR A 162 8.66 1.22 5.66
C THR A 162 9.08 0.83 4.85
N VAL A 163 9.33 0.81 4.85
CA VAL A 163 9.52 0.14 3.83
C VAL A 163 9.93 -0.40 3.22
N SER A 164 9.87 -0.32 2.98
CA SER A 164 10.08 -1.05 2.04
C SER A 164 10.51 -1.36 1.31
N THR A 165 10.72 -1.14 1.09
CA THR A 165 10.94 -1.50 0.00
C THR A 165 11.49 -2.01 -0.53
N SER A 166 11.69 -1.81 -0.72
CA SER A 166 11.86 -2.24 -1.66
C SER A 166 12.37 -2.63 -2.16
N PHE A 167 12.69 -2.46 -2.34
CA PHE A 167 12.87 -2.69 -3.32
C PHE A 167 13.48 -3.48 -3.64
N SER A 168 13.69 -3.33 -3.70
CA SER A 168 13.90 -3.84 -4.46
C SER A 168 14.37 -4.35 -4.86
N ASN A 169 14.68 -4.24 -4.81
CA ASN A 169 14.84 -4.59 -5.62
C ASN A 169 15.00 -4.88 -6.04
N GLY A 170 15.22 -4.43 -5.47
CA GLY A 170 15.08 -4.52 -6.25
C GLY A 170 15.11 -4.51 -6.33
N ASN A 171 15.33 -4.10 -6.20
CA ASN A 171 15.07 -3.95 -6.59
C ASN A 171 14.95 -3.84 -6.29
N ILE A 172 15.03 -3.42 -5.80
CA ILE A 172 14.67 -3.09 -5.92
C ILE A 172 14.77 -3.03 -5.62
N ILE A 173 14.85 -2.56 -5.29
CA ILE A 173 14.65 -2.25 -5.52
C ILE A 173 14.94 -2.28 -5.30
N ARG A 174 15.13 -1.70 -4.90
CA ARG A 174 15.17 -1.54 -5.15
C ARG A 174 15.18 -1.55 -5.04
#